data_d51b21ce421845b936179a0d7ddd70f6
#
_entry.id   d51b21ce421845b936179a0d7ddd70f6
#
_cell.length_a   1.000
_cell.length_b   1.000
_cell.length_c   1.000
_cell.angle_alpha   90.00
_cell.angle_beta   90.00
_cell.angle_gamma   90.00
#
_symmetry.space_group_name_H-M   'P 1'
#
loop_
_entity.id
_entity.type
_entity.pdbx_description
1 polymer ?
#
loop_
_entity_poly.entity_id
_entity_poly.type
_entity_poly.pdbx_seq_one_letter_code
_entity_poly.pdbx_strand_id
1 'polypeptide(L)'
;MNAASDNAPPIGPTGPTGPAGPDPSGLPGPLAFQLVLLRRMADHQPGLVEDALRTLGVSRADLRAANRRWQARMHAPRAPGGLQPYRALLGAPETVRARRLGDLTCEALTWPVPLWPDLRFEILTAARGVVWNAWLVRAPGAAAPVLRTTADLVPWSCTVDEVAAAFPPARPMEGSAPTRWALACTVPGPDPDSGGPHSLVTEFTWGLFQRLVD
;
A
#
# COMPACT_ATOMS: atom_id res chain seq x y z
N MET A 1 50.00 -26.59 32.65
CA MET A 1 48.66 -26.29 33.10
C MET A 1 48.41 -24.84 32.80
N ASN A 2 47.82 -24.55 31.64
CA ASN A 2 47.48 -23.21 31.23
C ASN A 2 45.98 -23.18 30.93
N ALA A 3 45.25 -22.46 31.78
CA ALA A 3 43.84 -22.14 31.57
C ALA A 3 43.71 -20.99 30.56
N ALA A 4 43.12 -21.25 29.42
CA ALA A 4 42.77 -20.24 28.44
C ALA A 4 41.44 -19.60 28.90
N SER A 5 41.47 -18.32 29.25
CA SER A 5 40.29 -17.47 29.52
C SER A 5 39.60 -17.13 28.21
N ASP A 6 38.40 -17.66 28.08
CA ASP A 6 37.47 -17.34 26.99
C ASP A 6 36.81 -15.98 27.32
N ASN A 7 37.21 -14.95 26.59
CA ASN A 7 36.70 -13.60 26.76
C ASN A 7 35.82 -13.22 25.53
N ALA A 8 34.54 -13.64 25.59
CA ALA A 8 33.56 -13.20 24.61
C ALA A 8 33.15 -11.75 24.89
N PRO A 9 33.11 -10.85 23.86
CA PRO A 9 32.66 -9.49 24.06
C PRO A 9 31.14 -9.41 24.31
N PRO A 10 30.67 -8.50 25.17
CA PRO A 10 29.25 -8.33 25.42
C PRO A 10 28.52 -7.77 24.20
N ILE A 11 27.45 -8.43 23.80
CA ILE A 11 26.49 -7.93 22.80
C ILE A 11 25.79 -6.72 23.45
N GLY A 12 26.15 -5.53 23.02
CA GLY A 12 25.49 -4.31 23.41
C GLY A 12 24.03 -4.26 22.91
N PRO A 13 23.09 -3.64 23.66
CA PRO A 13 21.73 -3.51 23.23
C PRO A 13 21.65 -2.68 21.96
N THR A 14 20.99 -3.23 20.93
CA THR A 14 20.60 -2.48 19.72
C THR A 14 19.67 -1.35 20.15
N GLY A 15 20.18 -0.12 20.13
CA GLY A 15 19.42 1.07 20.48
C GLY A 15 18.21 1.26 19.57
N PRO A 16 17.16 1.96 20.03
CA PRO A 16 15.99 2.24 19.21
C PRO A 16 16.40 3.04 17.99
N THR A 17 16.02 2.56 16.80
CA THR A 17 16.18 3.28 15.55
C THR A 17 15.45 4.62 15.69
N GLY A 18 16.19 5.71 15.70
CA GLY A 18 15.64 7.05 15.80
C GLY A 18 14.63 7.36 14.69
N PRO A 19 13.85 8.44 14.83
CA PRO A 19 12.87 8.83 13.83
C PRO A 19 13.56 9.00 12.46
N ALA A 20 12.89 8.53 11.40
CA ALA A 20 13.36 8.66 10.03
C ALA A 20 13.72 10.13 9.79
N GLY A 21 14.96 10.40 9.41
CA GLY A 21 15.42 11.76 9.08
C GLY A 21 14.61 12.31 7.90
N PRO A 22 14.54 13.66 7.76
CA PRO A 22 13.82 14.26 6.64
C PRO A 22 14.39 13.76 5.31
N ASP A 23 13.50 13.46 4.37
CA ASP A 23 13.86 13.18 2.99
C ASP A 23 14.71 14.36 2.45
N PRO A 24 15.78 14.10 1.66
CA PRO A 24 16.61 15.17 1.06
C PRO A 24 15.84 16.19 0.20
N SER A 25 14.54 15.96 -0.06
CA SER A 25 13.63 16.96 -0.65
C SER A 25 13.10 17.99 0.34
N GLY A 26 13.36 17.82 1.64
CA GLY A 26 12.73 18.59 2.70
C GLY A 26 11.27 18.19 3.00
N LEU A 27 10.69 17.21 2.26
CA LEU A 27 9.36 16.72 2.54
C LEU A 27 9.38 15.68 3.67
N PRO A 28 8.39 15.67 4.58
CA PRO A 28 8.21 14.60 5.54
C PRO A 28 8.09 13.24 4.84
N GLY A 29 8.68 12.19 5.42
CA GLY A 29 8.69 10.86 4.82
C GLY A 29 7.32 10.31 4.40
N PRO A 30 6.27 10.39 5.25
CA PRO A 30 4.91 10.00 4.87
C PRO A 30 4.37 10.77 3.66
N LEU A 31 4.63 12.09 3.56
CA LEU A 31 4.22 12.88 2.41
C LEU A 31 5.01 12.49 1.15
N ALA A 32 6.33 12.30 1.26
CA ALA A 32 7.14 11.83 0.13
C ALA A 32 6.66 10.46 -0.37
N PHE A 33 6.26 9.56 0.53
CA PHE A 33 5.69 8.26 0.15
C PHE A 33 4.29 8.39 -0.47
N GLN A 34 3.45 9.29 0.05
CA GLN A 34 2.15 9.61 -0.56
C GLN A 34 2.31 10.00 -2.03
N LEU A 35 3.35 10.76 -2.39
CA LEU A 35 3.64 11.12 -3.77
C LEU A 35 4.07 9.90 -4.62
N VAL A 36 4.72 8.92 -4.03
CA VAL A 36 5.03 7.65 -4.72
C VAL A 36 3.74 6.89 -5.07
N LEU A 37 2.78 6.82 -4.15
CA LEU A 37 1.46 6.21 -4.40
C LEU A 37 0.75 6.94 -5.54
N LEU A 38 0.64 8.26 -5.46
CA LEU A 38 -0.03 9.11 -6.45
C LEU A 38 0.60 9.00 -7.84
N ARG A 39 1.94 8.86 -7.93
CA ARG A 39 2.60 8.72 -9.24
C ARG A 39 2.11 7.50 -10.02
N ARG A 40 1.85 6.39 -9.35
CA ARG A 40 1.32 5.18 -9.99
C ARG A 40 -0.16 5.30 -10.33
N MET A 41 -0.92 6.03 -9.51
CA MET A 41 -2.35 6.28 -9.76
C MET A 41 -2.59 7.25 -10.90
N ALA A 42 -1.62 8.13 -11.21
CA ALA A 42 -1.70 9.08 -12.33
C ALA A 42 -1.86 8.41 -13.71
N ASP A 43 -1.48 7.14 -13.83
CA ASP A 43 -1.64 6.37 -15.07
C ASP A 43 -3.13 6.10 -15.39
N HIS A 44 -4.01 6.12 -14.36
CA HIS A 44 -5.45 5.87 -14.47
C HIS A 44 -6.28 7.13 -14.16
N GLN A 45 -5.86 7.92 -13.16
CA GLN A 45 -6.62 9.04 -12.61
C GLN A 45 -5.80 10.34 -12.57
N PRO A 46 -5.35 10.88 -13.73
CA PRO A 46 -4.50 12.06 -13.74
C PRO A 46 -5.18 13.30 -13.14
N GLY A 47 -6.50 13.46 -13.32
CA GLY A 47 -7.27 14.57 -12.75
C GLY A 47 -7.30 14.53 -11.23
N LEU A 48 -7.63 13.37 -10.64
CA LEU A 48 -7.64 13.20 -9.19
C LEU A 48 -6.24 13.41 -8.57
N VAL A 49 -5.18 13.03 -9.30
CA VAL A 49 -3.81 13.29 -8.85
C VAL A 49 -3.51 14.80 -8.80
N GLU A 50 -3.96 15.59 -9.78
CA GLU A 50 -3.80 17.04 -9.74
C GLU A 50 -4.53 17.67 -8.56
N ASP A 51 -5.74 17.22 -8.28
CA ASP A 51 -6.51 17.67 -7.12
C ASP A 51 -5.81 17.31 -5.81
N ALA A 52 -5.27 16.09 -5.72
CA ALA A 52 -4.50 15.63 -4.59
C ALA A 52 -3.23 16.46 -4.37
N LEU A 53 -2.48 16.78 -5.43
CA LEU A 53 -1.28 17.62 -5.33
C LEU A 53 -1.63 19.02 -4.80
N ARG A 54 -2.74 19.60 -5.27
CA ARG A 54 -3.24 20.90 -4.77
C ARG A 54 -3.60 20.82 -3.28
N THR A 55 -4.31 19.77 -2.87
CA THR A 55 -4.69 19.54 -1.47
C THR A 55 -3.46 19.38 -0.56
N LEU A 56 -2.43 18.70 -1.04
CA LEU A 56 -1.18 18.50 -0.30
C LEU A 56 -0.22 19.69 -0.36
N GLY A 57 -0.51 20.71 -1.16
CA GLY A 57 0.35 21.89 -1.32
C GLY A 57 1.70 21.59 -2.00
N VAL A 58 1.74 20.59 -2.90
CA VAL A 58 2.96 20.14 -3.57
C VAL A 58 2.81 20.18 -5.09
N SER A 59 3.94 20.17 -5.80
CA SER A 59 3.98 20.29 -7.26
C SER A 59 4.16 18.95 -7.98
N ARG A 60 3.90 18.93 -9.29
CA ARG A 60 4.29 17.81 -10.18
C ARG A 60 5.81 17.54 -10.19
N ALA A 61 6.63 18.56 -9.94
CA ALA A 61 8.07 18.39 -9.82
C ALA A 61 8.43 17.58 -8.58
N ASP A 62 7.75 17.86 -7.44
CA ASP A 62 7.93 17.10 -6.19
C ASP A 62 7.47 15.65 -6.35
N LEU A 63 6.33 15.43 -7.01
CA LEU A 63 5.83 14.08 -7.35
C LEU A 63 6.89 13.27 -8.13
N ARG A 64 7.44 13.86 -9.22
CA ARG A 64 8.49 13.20 -10.01
C ARG A 64 9.77 12.98 -9.22
N ALA A 65 10.16 13.95 -8.40
CA ALA A 65 11.35 13.85 -7.56
C ALA A 65 11.20 12.75 -6.50
N ALA A 66 10.09 12.67 -5.80
CA ALA A 66 9.80 11.63 -4.82
C ALA A 66 9.85 10.24 -5.47
N ASN A 67 9.20 10.06 -6.63
CA ASN A 67 9.23 8.80 -7.35
C ASN A 67 10.63 8.41 -7.83
N ARG A 68 11.43 9.33 -8.39
CA ARG A 68 12.83 9.04 -8.79
C ARG A 68 13.66 8.56 -7.61
N ARG A 69 13.55 9.21 -6.45
CA ARG A 69 14.27 8.82 -5.23
C ARG A 69 13.83 7.45 -4.73
N TRP A 70 12.51 7.19 -4.75
CA TRP A 70 11.99 5.88 -4.41
C TRP A 70 12.55 4.79 -5.31
N GLN A 71 12.51 4.99 -6.64
CA GLN A 71 13.05 4.04 -7.60
C GLN A 71 14.55 3.83 -7.41
N ALA A 72 15.32 4.89 -7.21
CA ALA A 72 16.76 4.79 -6.94
C ALA A 72 17.03 3.96 -5.66
N ARG A 73 16.23 4.15 -4.60
CA ARG A 73 16.34 3.37 -3.36
C ARG A 73 16.01 1.90 -3.56
N MET A 74 14.95 1.60 -4.31
CA MET A 74 14.51 0.20 -4.54
C MET A 74 15.45 -0.59 -5.45
N HIS A 75 16.15 0.09 -6.38
CA HIS A 75 17.00 -0.54 -7.38
C HIS A 75 18.50 -0.35 -7.14
N ALA A 76 18.90 0.23 -6.02
CA ALA A 76 20.33 0.38 -5.70
C ALA A 76 21.00 -1.01 -5.57
N PRO A 77 22.23 -1.20 -6.14
CA PRO A 77 22.90 -2.51 -6.16
C PRO A 77 23.15 -3.14 -4.77
N ARG A 78 23.10 -2.33 -3.72
CA ARG A 78 23.21 -2.74 -2.31
C ARG A 78 22.01 -2.28 -1.50
N ALA A 79 20.85 -2.07 -2.17
CA ALA A 79 19.64 -1.68 -1.45
C ALA A 79 19.27 -2.77 -0.45
N PRO A 80 19.02 -2.42 0.81
CA PRO A 80 18.41 -3.36 1.73
C PRO A 80 17.04 -3.73 1.17
N GLY A 81 16.85 -5.02 0.90
CA GLY A 81 15.56 -5.53 0.40
C GLY A 81 14.46 -5.55 1.46
N GLY A 82 13.30 -6.01 1.05
CA GLY A 82 12.19 -6.25 1.96
C GLY A 82 11.61 -4.98 2.58
N LEU A 83 11.43 -4.99 3.90
CA LEU A 83 10.77 -3.92 4.67
C LEU A 83 11.63 -2.66 4.86
N GLN A 84 12.95 -2.76 4.77
CA GLN A 84 13.87 -1.66 5.12
C GLN A 84 13.67 -0.36 4.33
N PRO A 85 13.46 -0.37 3.00
CA PRO A 85 13.22 0.86 2.25
C PRO A 85 11.98 1.63 2.73
N TYR A 86 10.93 0.90 3.13
CA TYR A 86 9.70 1.48 3.65
C TYR A 86 9.92 2.10 5.03
N ARG A 87 10.56 1.37 5.96
CA ARG A 87 10.89 1.91 7.29
C ARG A 87 11.79 3.14 7.23
N ALA A 88 12.75 3.13 6.32
CA ALA A 88 13.65 4.27 6.13
C ALA A 88 12.92 5.53 5.63
N LEU A 89 11.79 5.40 4.94
CA LEU A 89 11.00 6.51 4.45
C LEU A 89 9.83 6.86 5.38
N LEU A 90 9.09 5.84 5.82
CA LEU A 90 7.86 6.01 6.62
C LEU A 90 8.13 6.10 8.13
N GLY A 91 9.31 5.68 8.59
CA GLY A 91 9.62 5.56 10.02
C GLY A 91 9.03 4.30 10.65
N ALA A 92 8.81 4.36 11.96
CA ALA A 92 8.18 3.29 12.70
C ALA A 92 6.71 3.10 12.27
N PRO A 93 6.22 1.85 12.14
CA PRO A 93 4.82 1.62 11.86
C PRO A 93 3.93 2.05 13.05
N GLU A 94 2.72 2.51 12.74
CA GLU A 94 1.69 2.81 13.75
C GLU A 94 1.27 1.55 14.50
N THR A 95 1.13 0.43 13.78
CA THR A 95 0.84 -0.88 14.37
C THR A 95 1.65 -2.00 13.72
N VAL A 96 1.91 -3.04 14.51
CA VAL A 96 2.45 -4.32 14.07
C VAL A 96 1.56 -5.41 14.64
N ARG A 97 0.96 -6.24 13.79
CA ARG A 97 0.04 -7.30 14.22
C ARG A 97 0.37 -8.60 13.50
N ALA A 98 0.35 -9.71 14.25
CA ALA A 98 0.38 -11.03 13.61
C ALA A 98 -0.92 -11.25 12.83
N ARG A 99 -0.81 -11.74 11.60
CA ARG A 99 -1.93 -12.10 10.72
C ARG A 99 -1.71 -13.52 10.19
N ARG A 100 -2.78 -14.30 10.20
CA ARG A 100 -2.75 -15.65 9.66
C ARG A 100 -3.41 -15.64 8.27
N LEU A 101 -2.72 -16.19 7.28
CA LEU A 101 -3.19 -16.36 5.91
C LEU A 101 -3.09 -17.85 5.56
N GLY A 102 -4.21 -18.56 5.67
CA GLY A 102 -4.20 -20.03 5.63
C GLY A 102 -3.32 -20.59 6.75
N ASP A 103 -2.31 -21.37 6.38
CA ASP A 103 -1.36 -21.99 7.33
C ASP A 103 -0.13 -21.10 7.62
N LEU A 104 -0.01 -19.96 6.95
CA LEU A 104 1.12 -19.06 7.08
C LEU A 104 0.83 -17.96 8.09
N THR A 105 1.81 -17.71 8.97
CA THR A 105 1.79 -16.55 9.88
C THR A 105 2.69 -15.47 9.28
N CYS A 106 2.14 -14.26 9.16
CA CYS A 106 2.82 -13.07 8.70
C CYS A 106 2.63 -11.92 9.70
N GLU A 107 3.41 -10.86 9.53
CA GLU A 107 3.20 -9.61 10.25
C GLU A 107 2.56 -8.59 9.29
N ALA A 108 1.52 -7.93 9.74
CA ALA A 108 0.91 -6.77 9.10
C ALA A 108 1.41 -5.50 9.81
N LEU A 109 2.13 -4.68 9.08
CA LEU A 109 2.63 -3.39 9.55
C LEU A 109 1.84 -2.28 8.86
N THR A 110 1.37 -1.29 9.63
CA THR A 110 0.57 -0.20 9.07
C THR A 110 1.15 1.17 9.34
N TRP A 111 0.92 2.10 8.42
CA TRP A 111 1.28 3.52 8.51
C TRP A 111 0.11 4.39 8.06
N PRO A 112 -0.07 5.56 8.69
CA PRO A 112 -1.04 6.55 8.23
C PRO A 112 -0.63 7.12 6.86
N VAL A 113 -1.60 7.52 6.07
CA VAL A 113 -1.40 8.18 4.77
C VAL A 113 -2.07 9.56 4.79
N PRO A 114 -1.32 10.65 4.54
CA PRO A 114 -1.82 12.02 4.75
C PRO A 114 -3.10 12.36 3.98
N LEU A 115 -3.21 11.91 2.73
CA LEU A 115 -4.35 12.23 1.85
C LEU A 115 -5.63 11.46 2.23
N TRP A 116 -5.49 10.27 2.81
CA TRP A 116 -6.61 9.38 3.12
C TRP A 116 -6.60 8.98 4.60
N PRO A 117 -7.12 9.81 5.52
CA PRO A 117 -7.10 9.53 6.97
C PRO A 117 -7.84 8.23 7.34
N ASP A 118 -8.83 7.84 6.53
CA ASP A 118 -9.61 6.62 6.69
C ASP A 118 -8.93 5.37 6.12
N LEU A 119 -7.72 5.50 5.60
CA LEU A 119 -6.92 4.41 5.08
C LEU A 119 -5.60 4.28 5.85
N ARG A 120 -4.99 3.12 5.72
CA ARG A 120 -3.61 2.83 6.14
C ARG A 120 -2.86 2.17 5.01
N PHE A 121 -1.59 2.52 4.88
CA PHE A 121 -0.69 1.74 4.05
C PHE A 121 -0.24 0.53 4.85
N GLU A 122 -0.59 -0.67 4.40
CA GLU A 122 -0.25 -1.94 5.04
C GLU A 122 0.83 -2.66 4.25
N ILE A 123 1.79 -3.22 4.97
CA ILE A 123 2.77 -4.16 4.41
C ILE A 123 2.60 -5.48 5.14
N LEU A 124 2.42 -6.55 4.37
CA LEU A 124 2.46 -7.92 4.86
C LEU A 124 3.87 -8.49 4.67
N THR A 125 4.45 -8.98 5.74
CA THR A 125 5.78 -9.57 5.69
C THR A 125 5.77 -11.02 6.15
N ALA A 126 6.52 -11.86 5.44
CA ALA A 126 6.91 -13.19 5.90
C ALA A 126 8.06 -13.10 6.92
N ALA A 127 8.49 -14.26 7.38
CA ALA A 127 9.68 -14.38 8.20
C ALA A 127 10.89 -13.66 7.56
N ARG A 128 11.75 -13.06 8.38
CA ARG A 128 12.94 -12.29 7.97
C ARG A 128 12.62 -11.00 7.19
N GLY A 129 11.39 -10.47 7.29
CA GLY A 129 11.03 -9.19 6.69
C GLY A 129 10.86 -9.20 5.17
N VAL A 130 10.66 -10.36 4.56
CA VAL A 130 10.32 -10.48 3.14
C VAL A 130 8.93 -9.89 2.92
N VAL A 131 8.81 -8.87 2.09
CA VAL A 131 7.53 -8.25 1.76
C VAL A 131 6.76 -9.14 0.80
N TRP A 132 5.56 -9.56 1.20
CA TRP A 132 4.63 -10.30 0.36
C TRP A 132 3.68 -9.38 -0.38
N ASN A 133 3.18 -8.38 0.35
CA ASN A 133 2.24 -7.42 -0.22
C ASN A 133 2.40 -6.05 0.43
N ALA A 134 2.04 -5.00 -0.33
CA ALA A 134 2.11 -3.63 0.10
C ALA A 134 0.96 -2.85 -0.56
N TRP A 135 -0.05 -2.43 0.22
CA TRP A 135 -1.29 -1.87 -0.29
C TRP A 135 -1.99 -0.93 0.70
N LEU A 136 -3.02 -0.27 0.24
CA LEU A 136 -3.92 0.53 1.07
C LEU A 136 -5.06 -0.36 1.58
N VAL A 137 -5.34 -0.25 2.86
CA VAL A 137 -6.43 -0.95 3.56
C VAL A 137 -7.26 0.06 4.34
N ARG A 138 -8.51 -0.29 4.68
CA ARG A 138 -9.34 0.54 5.55
C ARG A 138 -8.73 0.63 6.94
N ALA A 139 -8.70 1.85 7.50
CA ALA A 139 -8.24 2.06 8.87
C ALA A 139 -9.19 1.39 9.87
N PRO A 140 -8.68 0.83 10.97
CA PRO A 140 -9.53 0.26 12.02
C PRO A 140 -10.54 1.28 12.53
N GLY A 141 -11.83 0.91 12.49
CA GLY A 141 -12.94 1.76 12.93
C GLY A 141 -13.42 2.79 11.91
N ALA A 142 -12.74 2.97 10.79
CA ALA A 142 -13.24 3.82 9.70
C ALA A 142 -14.39 3.13 8.96
N ALA A 143 -15.39 3.91 8.57
CA ALA A 143 -16.53 3.40 7.82
C ALA A 143 -16.12 2.98 6.40
N ALA A 144 -16.47 1.75 6.02
CA ALA A 144 -16.32 1.29 4.64
C ALA A 144 -17.46 1.87 3.77
N PRO A 145 -17.20 2.14 2.48
CA PRO A 145 -18.25 2.54 1.56
C PRO A 145 -19.29 1.41 1.38
N VAL A 146 -20.54 1.79 1.19
CA VAL A 146 -21.60 0.84 0.86
C VAL A 146 -21.57 0.62 -0.64
N LEU A 147 -21.21 -0.58 -1.06
CA LEU A 147 -21.10 -0.97 -2.47
C LEU A 147 -22.25 -1.92 -2.83
N ARG A 148 -23.18 -1.48 -3.66
CA ARG A 148 -24.36 -2.28 -4.12
C ARG A 148 -24.39 -2.46 -5.63
N THR A 149 -23.89 -1.45 -6.35
CA THR A 149 -23.92 -1.39 -7.80
C THR A 149 -22.57 -0.90 -8.34
N THR A 150 -22.38 -0.96 -9.65
CA THR A 150 -21.20 -0.40 -10.31
C THR A 150 -21.06 1.13 -10.13
N ALA A 151 -22.18 1.83 -9.97
CA ALA A 151 -22.17 3.28 -9.75
C ALA A 151 -21.55 3.68 -8.39
N ASP A 152 -21.52 2.75 -7.42
CA ASP A 152 -20.89 2.97 -6.12
C ASP A 152 -19.36 2.82 -6.17
N LEU A 153 -18.82 2.28 -7.28
CA LEU A 153 -17.39 2.12 -7.50
C LEU A 153 -16.76 3.45 -7.96
N VAL A 154 -16.57 4.34 -7.00
CA VAL A 154 -15.93 5.63 -7.24
C VAL A 154 -14.40 5.48 -7.12
N PRO A 155 -13.58 6.00 -8.05
CA PRO A 155 -12.13 5.96 -7.93
C PRO A 155 -11.64 6.48 -6.57
N TRP A 156 -10.71 5.74 -5.96
CA TRP A 156 -10.09 6.00 -4.66
C TRP A 156 -11.01 5.90 -3.44
N SER A 157 -12.27 5.48 -3.59
CA SER A 157 -13.19 5.35 -2.46
C SER A 157 -13.17 4.00 -1.76
N CYS A 158 -12.80 2.93 -2.47
CA CYS A 158 -12.87 1.57 -1.98
C CYS A 158 -11.60 0.76 -2.24
N THR A 159 -11.35 -0.21 -1.37
CA THR A 159 -10.20 -1.10 -1.40
C THR A 159 -10.51 -2.42 -2.11
N VAL A 160 -9.46 -3.18 -2.44
CA VAL A 160 -9.59 -4.54 -3.03
C VAL A 160 -10.51 -5.42 -2.19
N ASP A 161 -10.28 -5.48 -0.86
CA ASP A 161 -11.03 -6.34 0.04
C ASP A 161 -12.52 -5.94 0.10
N GLU A 162 -12.82 -4.63 0.07
CA GLU A 162 -14.19 -4.12 0.10
C GLU A 162 -14.95 -4.48 -1.18
N VAL A 163 -14.31 -4.33 -2.33
CA VAL A 163 -14.91 -4.71 -3.62
C VAL A 163 -15.10 -6.22 -3.70
N ALA A 164 -14.11 -7.01 -3.26
CA ALA A 164 -14.21 -8.45 -3.24
C ALA A 164 -15.34 -8.96 -2.33
N ALA A 165 -15.55 -8.30 -1.18
CA ALA A 165 -16.63 -8.64 -0.25
C ALA A 165 -18.01 -8.23 -0.78
N ALA A 166 -18.10 -7.11 -1.51
CA ALA A 166 -19.38 -6.59 -2.02
C ALA A 166 -19.90 -7.35 -3.24
N PHE A 167 -19.00 -7.86 -4.09
CA PHE A 167 -19.36 -8.45 -5.39
C PHE A 167 -18.83 -9.90 -5.57
N PRO A 168 -19.29 -10.85 -4.76
CA PRO A 168 -18.91 -12.25 -4.90
C PRO A 168 -19.60 -12.91 -6.11
N PRO A 169 -18.95 -13.92 -6.74
CA PRO A 169 -17.60 -14.36 -6.48
C PRO A 169 -16.58 -13.40 -7.09
N ALA A 170 -15.59 -12.96 -6.28
CA ALA A 170 -14.48 -12.17 -6.75
C ALA A 170 -13.25 -13.07 -6.98
N ARG A 171 -12.66 -12.99 -8.16
CA ARG A 171 -11.49 -13.79 -8.53
C ARG A 171 -10.31 -12.86 -8.81
N PRO A 172 -9.18 -13.01 -8.09
CA PRO A 172 -7.96 -12.29 -8.43
C PRO A 172 -7.51 -12.63 -9.85
N MET A 173 -7.11 -11.61 -10.58
CA MET A 173 -6.49 -11.72 -11.89
C MET A 173 -5.03 -11.29 -11.80
N GLU A 174 -4.21 -11.75 -12.74
CA GLU A 174 -2.82 -11.34 -12.83
C GLU A 174 -2.73 -9.84 -13.08
N GLY A 175 -1.98 -9.15 -12.22
CA GLY A 175 -1.76 -7.71 -12.34
C GLY A 175 -0.62 -7.40 -13.32
N SER A 176 -0.70 -6.24 -13.98
CA SER A 176 0.33 -5.78 -14.92
C SER A 176 1.63 -5.32 -14.24
N ALA A 177 1.65 -5.20 -12.91
CA ALA A 177 2.80 -4.79 -12.11
C ALA A 177 2.59 -5.16 -10.62
N PRO A 178 3.64 -5.24 -9.80
CA PRO A 178 3.55 -5.60 -8.38
C PRO A 178 2.63 -4.68 -7.53
N THR A 179 2.35 -3.48 -8.03
CA THR A 179 1.48 -2.50 -7.35
C THR A 179 0.09 -2.40 -7.97
N ARG A 180 -0.21 -3.25 -8.93
CA ARG A 180 -1.49 -3.26 -9.67
C ARG A 180 -2.15 -4.61 -9.51
N TRP A 181 -3.42 -4.59 -9.16
CA TRP A 181 -4.26 -5.77 -9.04
C TRP A 181 -5.50 -5.60 -9.90
N ALA A 182 -6.06 -6.72 -10.30
CA ALA A 182 -7.36 -6.76 -10.93
C ALA A 182 -8.20 -7.85 -10.27
N LEU A 183 -9.51 -7.61 -10.18
CA LEU A 183 -10.50 -8.61 -9.76
C LEU A 183 -11.55 -8.76 -10.86
N ALA A 184 -11.84 -10.00 -11.24
CA ALA A 184 -13.07 -10.32 -11.94
C ALA A 184 -14.17 -10.52 -10.90
N CYS A 185 -15.21 -9.67 -10.95
CA CYS A 185 -16.32 -9.66 -10.01
C CYS A 185 -17.63 -9.93 -10.75
N THR A 186 -18.62 -10.44 -10.05
CA THR A 186 -20.00 -10.53 -10.55
C THR A 186 -20.83 -9.44 -9.91
N VAL A 187 -21.38 -8.55 -10.72
CA VAL A 187 -22.19 -7.41 -10.26
C VAL A 187 -23.63 -7.61 -10.69
N PRO A 188 -24.61 -7.29 -9.82
CA PRO A 188 -26.00 -7.27 -10.19
C PRO A 188 -26.25 -6.35 -11.39
N GLY A 189 -27.12 -6.73 -12.30
CA GLY A 189 -27.56 -5.86 -13.39
C GLY A 189 -28.23 -4.59 -12.86
N PRO A 190 -28.21 -3.49 -13.64
CA PRO A 190 -28.80 -2.21 -13.24
C PRO A 190 -30.31 -2.27 -13.05
N ASP A 191 -30.98 -3.24 -13.66
CA ASP A 191 -32.42 -3.44 -13.60
C ASP A 191 -32.72 -4.92 -13.38
N PRO A 192 -33.55 -5.28 -12.36
CA PRO A 192 -33.95 -6.67 -12.10
C PRO A 192 -34.60 -7.37 -13.30
N ASP A 193 -35.23 -6.61 -14.20
CA ASP A 193 -36.00 -7.13 -15.32
C ASP A 193 -35.23 -7.15 -16.66
N SER A 194 -34.13 -6.44 -16.78
CA SER A 194 -33.43 -6.23 -18.06
C SER A 194 -32.01 -6.81 -18.18
N GLY A 195 -31.43 -7.35 -17.12
CA GLY A 195 -30.09 -7.92 -17.21
C GLY A 195 -29.72 -8.76 -16.00
N GLY A 196 -29.44 -10.03 -16.24
CA GLY A 196 -28.83 -10.88 -15.20
C GLY A 196 -27.48 -10.37 -14.72
N PRO A 197 -26.90 -10.98 -13.69
CA PRO A 197 -25.59 -10.61 -13.18
C PRO A 197 -24.53 -10.71 -14.29
N HIS A 198 -23.68 -9.70 -14.39
CA HIS A 198 -22.63 -9.64 -15.39
C HIS A 198 -21.25 -9.60 -14.75
N SER A 199 -20.26 -10.12 -15.46
CA SER A 199 -18.88 -10.13 -15.02
C SER A 199 -18.23 -8.81 -15.40
N LEU A 200 -17.53 -8.20 -14.45
CA LEU A 200 -16.74 -6.98 -14.62
C LEU A 200 -15.32 -7.22 -14.13
N VAL A 201 -14.39 -6.48 -14.72
CA VAL A 201 -13.02 -6.40 -14.22
C VAL A 201 -12.81 -5.05 -13.55
N THR A 202 -12.36 -5.08 -12.30
CA THR A 202 -12.01 -3.90 -11.52
C THR A 202 -10.51 -3.81 -11.39
N GLU A 203 -9.93 -2.64 -11.68
CA GLU A 203 -8.49 -2.38 -11.55
C GLU A 203 -8.16 -1.55 -10.31
N PHE A 204 -7.07 -1.93 -9.65
CA PHE A 204 -6.56 -1.30 -8.43
C PHE A 204 -5.10 -0.92 -8.59
N THR A 205 -4.72 0.19 -7.98
CA THR A 205 -3.33 0.59 -7.80
C THR A 205 -3.07 0.79 -6.31
N TRP A 206 -2.04 0.12 -5.79
CA TRP A 206 -1.78 0.08 -4.36
C TRP A 206 -2.99 -0.36 -3.52
N GLY A 207 -3.80 -1.29 -4.06
CA GLY A 207 -4.99 -1.79 -3.38
C GLY A 207 -6.21 -0.86 -3.39
N LEU A 208 -6.13 0.31 -4.03
CA LEU A 208 -7.22 1.28 -4.12
C LEU A 208 -7.82 1.29 -5.53
N PHE A 209 -9.15 1.23 -5.59
CA PHE A 209 -9.89 1.17 -6.84
C PHE A 209 -9.56 2.33 -7.77
N GLN A 210 -9.36 2.04 -9.05
CA GLN A 210 -9.05 3.03 -10.08
C GLN A 210 -10.15 3.15 -11.13
N ARG A 211 -10.58 2.03 -11.67
CA ARG A 211 -11.57 2.01 -12.77
C ARG A 211 -12.16 0.62 -12.99
N LEU A 212 -13.26 0.60 -13.72
CA LEU A 212 -13.78 -0.59 -14.39
C LEU A 212 -13.05 -0.79 -15.72
N VAL A 213 -12.89 -2.04 -16.11
CA VAL A 213 -12.42 -2.44 -17.43
C VAL A 213 -13.51 -3.31 -18.04
N ASP A 214 -14.01 -2.91 -19.19
CA ASP A 214 -15.00 -3.65 -20.01
C ASP A 214 -14.32 -4.76 -20.81
#